data_f2ba99b98e1edfa3bbb4deb113d9169d
#
_entry.id   f2ba99b98e1edfa3bbb4deb113d9169d
#
_cell.length_a   1.000
_cell.length_b   1.000
_cell.length_c   1.000
_cell.angle_alpha   90.00
_cell.angle_beta   90.00
_cell.angle_gamma   90.00
#
_symmetry.space_group_name_H-M   'P 1'
#
loop_
_entity.id
_entity.type
_entity.pdbx_description
1 polymer ?
#
loop_
_entity_poly.entity_id
_entity_poly.type
_entity_poly.pdbx_seq_one_letter_code
_entity_poly.pdbx_strand_id
1 'polypeptide(L)'
;MLDLVICPEVLTDAEWGEFFVSDVFDTVQRGKRLTKANQIDGEIPYISSTALNNGVDNFIGNTEKVRKSDNDLTLANSGSVGACFYHNYEYIASDHVTSLKLPNGSDTVYKFISVILGRLEEKYSFNREINDTRIKREKILLPIDKDGNPNWFYMENFIKNIEQKKIKNVLQYLDKYIYIYIYIMYNHFDKANWKEFFLSDICNINSGIRLTKSNMQDGNIPFIGATDSNNDITNFVSNTNVSHDKNVLGVNYNGSVVENFYHPYSCVF
;
A
#
# COMPACT_ATOMS: atom_id res chain seq x y z
N MET A 1 -3.85 0.89 15.37
CA MET A 1 -4.70 1.49 14.32
C MET A 1 -4.20 2.90 14.10
N LEU A 2 -3.37 3.12 13.09
CA LEU A 2 -3.01 4.48 12.66
C LEU A 2 -4.23 4.97 11.89
N ASP A 3 -5.05 5.80 12.55
CA ASP A 3 -6.10 6.53 11.87
C ASP A 3 -5.49 7.28 10.69
N LEU A 4 -5.79 6.82 9.49
CA LEU A 4 -5.63 7.58 8.28
C LEU A 4 -6.67 8.72 8.34
N VAL A 5 -6.41 9.69 9.20
CA VAL A 5 -7.09 10.97 9.11
C VAL A 5 -6.50 11.64 7.86
N ILE A 6 -7.09 11.36 6.73
CA ILE A 6 -7.06 12.29 5.60
C ILE A 6 -7.67 13.56 6.18
N CYS A 7 -6.84 14.59 6.36
CA CYS A 7 -7.29 15.86 6.93
C CYS A 7 -8.30 16.45 5.92
N PRO A 8 -9.62 16.46 6.19
CA PRO A 8 -10.62 16.96 5.25
C PRO A 8 -10.44 18.46 4.95
N GLU A 9 -9.80 19.17 5.86
CA GLU A 9 -9.62 20.63 5.80
C GLU A 9 -8.79 21.11 4.60
N VAL A 10 -7.94 20.25 4.02
CA VAL A 10 -7.03 20.66 2.94
C VAL A 10 -7.66 20.56 1.54
N LEU A 11 -8.69 19.75 1.36
CA LEU A 11 -9.40 19.63 0.08
C LEU A 11 -10.53 20.68 -0.08
N THR A 12 -10.94 21.36 0.99
CA THR A 12 -12.01 22.36 0.98
C THR A 12 -11.54 23.72 0.46
N ASP A 13 -10.24 23.99 0.42
CA ASP A 13 -9.67 25.28 0.05
C ASP A 13 -9.39 25.44 -1.46
N ALA A 14 -9.72 24.44 -2.28
CA ALA A 14 -9.55 24.49 -3.71
C ALA A 14 -10.89 24.59 -4.44
N GLU A 15 -10.93 25.41 -5.48
CA GLU A 15 -11.98 25.33 -6.48
C GLU A 15 -11.72 24.15 -7.42
N TRP A 16 -12.79 23.47 -7.87
CA TRP A 16 -12.69 22.26 -8.67
C TRP A 16 -13.38 22.44 -10.02
N GLY A 17 -12.72 21.98 -11.07
CA GLY A 17 -13.25 21.97 -12.42
C GLY A 17 -13.32 20.56 -13.00
N GLU A 18 -14.25 20.38 -13.96
CA GLU A 18 -14.36 19.12 -14.72
C GLU A 18 -13.50 19.18 -15.99
N PHE A 19 -12.70 18.12 -16.20
CA PHE A 19 -11.85 17.99 -17.38
C PHE A 19 -12.03 16.61 -18.00
N PHE A 20 -12.07 16.55 -19.35
CA PHE A 20 -11.95 15.26 -20.01
C PHE A 20 -10.54 14.68 -19.82
N VAL A 21 -10.47 13.37 -19.61
CA VAL A 21 -9.17 12.67 -19.51
C VAL A 21 -8.31 12.93 -20.74
N SER A 22 -8.93 13.02 -21.94
CA SER A 22 -8.24 13.34 -23.19
C SER A 22 -7.61 14.74 -23.22
N ASP A 23 -8.09 15.66 -22.40
CA ASP A 23 -7.61 17.06 -22.40
C ASP A 23 -6.51 17.25 -21.34
N VAL A 24 -6.47 16.34 -20.36
CA VAL A 24 -5.48 16.34 -19.27
C VAL A 24 -4.22 15.58 -19.66
N PHE A 25 -4.36 14.46 -20.37
CA PHE A 25 -3.26 13.56 -20.71
C PHE A 25 -2.90 13.62 -22.19
N ASP A 26 -1.63 13.82 -22.51
CA ASP A 26 -1.11 13.78 -23.88
C ASP A 26 -1.18 12.38 -24.48
N THR A 27 -0.95 11.37 -23.65
CA THR A 27 -1.03 9.98 -24.06
C THR A 27 -2.11 9.25 -23.26
N VAL A 28 -3.05 8.67 -23.98
CA VAL A 28 -4.05 7.74 -23.47
C VAL A 28 -3.97 6.51 -24.36
N GLN A 29 -3.17 5.53 -23.95
CA GLN A 29 -2.80 4.42 -24.82
C GLN A 29 -2.91 3.07 -24.15
N ARG A 30 -3.75 2.19 -24.70
CA ARG A 30 -3.89 0.80 -24.27
C ARG A 30 -2.64 -0.02 -24.60
N GLY A 31 -2.24 -0.93 -23.71
CA GLY A 31 -1.17 -1.89 -23.94
C GLY A 31 -1.50 -2.91 -25.03
N LYS A 32 -0.63 -3.91 -25.20
CA LYS A 32 -0.80 -4.97 -26.20
C LYS A 32 -0.96 -6.32 -25.53
N ARG A 33 -1.82 -7.16 -26.15
CA ARG A 33 -2.04 -8.53 -25.71
C ARG A 33 -0.77 -9.36 -25.79
N LEU A 34 -0.37 -9.92 -24.67
CA LEU A 34 0.71 -10.87 -24.55
C LEU A 34 0.25 -12.00 -23.61
N THR A 35 0.07 -13.20 -24.14
CA THR A 35 -0.34 -14.36 -23.35
C THR A 35 0.83 -14.89 -22.52
N LYS A 36 0.56 -15.53 -21.38
CA LYS A 36 1.61 -16.13 -20.53
C LYS A 36 2.54 -17.06 -21.29
N ALA A 37 2.01 -17.85 -22.24
CA ALA A 37 2.82 -18.75 -23.07
C ALA A 37 3.82 -18.05 -24.00
N ASN A 38 3.60 -16.76 -24.28
CA ASN A 38 4.47 -15.94 -25.13
C ASN A 38 5.35 -14.99 -24.32
N GLN A 39 5.27 -14.97 -23.00
CA GLN A 39 6.14 -14.22 -22.14
C GLN A 39 7.51 -14.91 -22.07
N ILE A 40 8.56 -14.14 -22.21
CA ILE A 40 9.95 -14.54 -22.05
C ILE A 40 10.42 -13.96 -20.71
N ASP A 41 11.02 -14.75 -19.85
CA ASP A 41 11.54 -14.30 -18.58
C ASP A 41 12.56 -13.16 -18.76
N GLY A 42 12.53 -12.17 -17.89
CA GLY A 42 13.40 -10.99 -17.98
C GLY A 42 13.24 -10.05 -16.79
N GLU A 43 13.66 -8.80 -16.95
CA GLU A 43 13.74 -7.82 -15.87
C GLU A 43 12.74 -6.66 -15.99
N ILE A 44 11.98 -6.59 -17.10
CA ILE A 44 11.03 -5.48 -17.31
C ILE A 44 9.70 -5.84 -16.67
N PRO A 45 9.16 -5.01 -15.76
CA PRO A 45 7.85 -5.23 -15.16
C PRO A 45 6.74 -5.35 -16.22
N TYR A 46 5.93 -6.39 -16.11
CA TYR A 46 4.74 -6.58 -16.92
C TYR A 46 3.51 -6.19 -16.11
N ILE A 47 2.83 -5.13 -16.54
CA ILE A 47 1.67 -4.59 -15.84
C ILE A 47 0.39 -5.20 -16.41
N SER A 48 -0.38 -5.82 -15.54
CA SER A 48 -1.69 -6.40 -15.83
C SER A 48 -2.81 -5.69 -15.06
N SER A 49 -4.05 -6.11 -15.27
CA SER A 49 -5.24 -5.52 -14.62
C SER A 49 -5.47 -6.04 -13.20
N THR A 50 -4.41 -6.22 -12.42
CA THR A 50 -4.49 -6.58 -11.00
C THR A 50 -4.33 -5.34 -10.11
N ALA A 51 -4.95 -5.35 -8.92
CA ALA A 51 -4.74 -4.35 -7.88
C ALA A 51 -3.55 -4.70 -6.97
N LEU A 52 -2.98 -5.89 -7.09
CA LEU A 52 -1.85 -6.34 -6.27
C LEU A 52 -0.52 -5.83 -6.84
N ASN A 53 0.47 -5.62 -5.97
CA ASN A 53 1.84 -5.26 -6.33
C ASN A 53 1.92 -4.08 -7.33
N ASN A 54 1.09 -3.05 -7.17
CA ASN A 54 0.99 -1.92 -8.10
C ASN A 54 0.74 -2.35 -9.57
N GLY A 55 -0.01 -3.43 -9.79
CA GLY A 55 -0.30 -3.95 -11.12
C GLY A 55 0.80 -4.84 -11.72
N VAL A 56 1.96 -4.99 -11.07
CA VAL A 56 3.04 -5.86 -11.55
C VAL A 56 2.65 -7.33 -11.36
N ASP A 57 2.47 -8.03 -12.47
CA ASP A 57 2.08 -9.45 -12.52
C ASP A 57 3.26 -10.39 -12.80
N ASN A 58 4.26 -9.90 -13.55
CA ASN A 58 5.45 -10.66 -13.89
C ASN A 58 6.62 -9.74 -14.25
N PHE A 59 7.80 -10.32 -14.48
CA PHE A 59 8.96 -9.66 -15.08
C PHE A 59 9.32 -10.37 -16.37
N ILE A 60 9.40 -9.62 -17.48
CA ILE A 60 9.56 -10.19 -18.82
C ILE A 60 10.67 -9.52 -19.61
N GLY A 61 11.20 -10.25 -20.63
CA GLY A 61 12.26 -9.80 -21.52
C GLY A 61 11.81 -9.58 -22.97
N ASN A 62 10.50 -9.57 -23.23
CA ASN A 62 9.99 -9.40 -24.57
C ASN A 62 10.31 -8.02 -25.14
N THR A 63 10.82 -7.94 -26.38
CA THR A 63 11.14 -6.71 -27.09
C THR A 63 10.20 -6.45 -28.27
N GLU A 64 9.62 -7.51 -28.83
CA GLU A 64 8.74 -7.43 -29.98
C GLU A 64 7.27 -7.62 -29.58
N LYS A 65 6.37 -7.01 -30.38
CA LYS A 65 4.91 -7.10 -30.21
C LYS A 65 4.38 -6.63 -28.86
N VAL A 66 5.19 -5.94 -28.09
CA VAL A 66 4.85 -5.33 -26.81
C VAL A 66 4.72 -3.81 -26.95
N ARG A 67 4.20 -3.16 -25.91
CA ARG A 67 4.17 -1.72 -25.77
C ARG A 67 4.82 -1.35 -24.46
N LYS A 68 5.94 -0.66 -24.56
CA LYS A 68 6.68 -0.11 -23.43
C LYS A 68 6.17 1.28 -23.12
N SER A 69 6.15 1.63 -21.86
CA SER A 69 5.88 2.96 -21.34
C SER A 69 6.77 3.22 -20.13
N ASP A 70 6.85 4.46 -19.71
CA ASP A 70 7.64 4.90 -18.57
C ASP A 70 7.08 6.21 -18.00
N ASN A 71 7.33 6.47 -16.73
CA ASN A 71 7.01 7.72 -16.06
C ASN A 71 5.58 8.22 -16.37
N ASP A 72 4.60 7.35 -16.11
CA ASP A 72 3.18 7.61 -16.35
C ASP A 72 2.28 6.79 -15.39
N LEU A 73 0.96 6.94 -15.53
CA LEU A 73 -0.03 6.15 -14.80
C LEU A 73 -0.46 4.95 -15.63
N THR A 74 -0.68 3.84 -14.96
CA THR A 74 -1.46 2.73 -15.50
C THR A 74 -2.86 2.72 -14.89
N LEU A 75 -3.86 2.47 -15.71
CA LEU A 75 -5.25 2.30 -15.31
C LEU A 75 -5.75 0.93 -15.79
N ALA A 76 -6.20 0.09 -14.86
CA ALA A 76 -6.78 -1.21 -15.20
C ALA A 76 -8.15 -1.06 -15.85
N ASN A 77 -8.30 -1.59 -17.06
CA ASN A 77 -9.51 -1.48 -17.87
C ASN A 77 -10.56 -2.56 -17.53
N SER A 78 -10.09 -3.70 -17.05
CA SER A 78 -10.87 -4.90 -16.68
C SER A 78 -10.24 -5.53 -15.44
N GLY A 79 -10.70 -6.68 -14.99
CA GLY A 79 -10.20 -7.30 -13.76
C GLY A 79 -10.46 -6.40 -12.54
N SER A 80 -9.42 -5.85 -11.94
CA SER A 80 -9.52 -4.83 -10.91
C SER A 80 -9.74 -3.44 -11.54
N VAL A 81 -10.91 -3.26 -12.18
CA VAL A 81 -11.25 -2.05 -12.94
C VAL A 81 -11.08 -0.81 -12.09
N GLY A 82 -10.38 0.20 -12.62
CA GLY A 82 -10.10 1.45 -11.90
C GLY A 82 -8.82 1.43 -11.07
N ALA A 83 -8.20 0.27 -10.82
CA ALA A 83 -6.88 0.25 -10.17
C ALA A 83 -5.89 1.09 -10.97
N CYS A 84 -5.33 2.12 -10.33
CA CYS A 84 -4.50 3.13 -10.99
C CYS A 84 -3.21 3.33 -10.21
N PHE A 85 -2.06 3.16 -10.89
CA PHE A 85 -0.74 3.22 -10.28
C PHE A 85 0.23 4.07 -11.07
N TYR A 86 1.10 4.79 -10.37
CA TYR A 86 2.22 5.52 -10.97
C TYR A 86 3.45 4.63 -11.05
N HIS A 87 4.11 4.63 -12.22
CA HIS A 87 5.36 3.93 -12.48
C HIS A 87 6.43 4.91 -12.96
N ASN A 88 7.46 5.09 -12.16
CA ASN A 88 8.61 5.93 -12.50
C ASN A 88 9.73 5.16 -13.24
N TYR A 89 9.42 3.98 -13.74
CA TYR A 89 10.32 3.07 -14.43
C TYR A 89 9.70 2.55 -15.73
N GLU A 90 10.53 2.02 -16.63
CA GLU A 90 10.07 1.36 -17.86
C GLU A 90 9.29 0.08 -17.52
N TYR A 91 8.17 -0.11 -18.17
CA TYR A 91 7.34 -1.31 -18.05
C TYR A 91 6.67 -1.69 -19.39
N ILE A 92 6.10 -2.87 -19.44
CA ILE A 92 5.29 -3.37 -20.57
C ILE A 92 3.84 -3.51 -20.10
N ALA A 93 2.91 -2.85 -20.80
CA ALA A 93 1.49 -2.88 -20.49
C ALA A 93 0.74 -3.98 -21.23
N SER A 94 -0.09 -4.74 -20.52
CA SER A 94 -1.06 -5.67 -21.11
C SER A 94 -2.19 -4.92 -21.85
N ASP A 95 -2.96 -5.63 -22.68
CA ASP A 95 -4.14 -5.09 -23.36
C ASP A 95 -5.32 -4.79 -22.40
N HIS A 96 -5.22 -5.16 -21.14
CA HIS A 96 -6.18 -4.84 -20.10
C HIS A 96 -5.79 -3.61 -19.25
N VAL A 97 -4.77 -2.87 -19.69
CA VAL A 97 -4.24 -1.69 -19.01
C VAL A 97 -4.11 -0.54 -19.99
N THR A 98 -4.46 0.67 -19.59
CA THR A 98 -4.22 1.92 -20.33
C THR A 98 -3.15 2.73 -19.62
N SER A 99 -2.12 3.14 -20.37
CA SER A 99 -1.11 4.11 -19.95
C SER A 99 -1.62 5.53 -20.18
N LEU A 100 -1.42 6.39 -19.17
CA LEU A 100 -1.86 7.79 -19.14
C LEU A 100 -0.68 8.69 -18.81
N LYS A 101 -0.18 9.45 -19.79
CA LYS A 101 0.99 10.30 -19.63
C LYS A 101 0.63 11.77 -19.70
N LEU A 102 1.08 12.54 -18.70
CA LEU A 102 0.97 14.00 -18.67
C LEU A 102 2.11 14.64 -19.46
N PRO A 103 1.91 15.84 -20.04
CA PRO A 103 2.96 16.53 -20.77
C PRO A 103 4.20 16.82 -19.92
N ASN A 104 4.02 17.20 -18.68
CA ASN A 104 5.08 17.53 -17.72
C ASN A 104 4.72 17.05 -16.32
N GLY A 105 4.28 15.79 -16.18
CA GLY A 105 3.83 15.24 -14.91
C GLY A 105 4.99 14.97 -13.95
N SER A 106 4.93 15.55 -12.74
CA SER A 106 5.77 15.12 -11.62
C SER A 106 5.17 13.88 -10.93
N ASP A 107 6.00 13.16 -10.20
CA ASP A 107 5.58 11.99 -9.42
C ASP A 107 4.43 12.32 -8.44
N THR A 108 4.49 13.47 -7.80
CA THR A 108 3.48 13.95 -6.85
C THR A 108 2.15 14.25 -7.55
N VAL A 109 2.18 14.86 -8.74
CA VAL A 109 0.97 15.09 -9.54
C VAL A 109 0.35 13.77 -9.99
N TYR A 110 1.15 12.83 -10.46
CA TYR A 110 0.67 11.49 -10.80
C TYR A 110 0.02 10.78 -9.62
N LYS A 111 0.64 10.83 -8.43
CA LYS A 111 0.06 10.26 -7.20
C LYS A 111 -1.29 10.91 -6.85
N PHE A 112 -1.42 12.22 -7.00
CA PHE A 112 -2.69 12.93 -6.76
C PHE A 112 -3.78 12.44 -7.72
N ILE A 113 -3.49 12.43 -9.03
CA ILE A 113 -4.46 12.05 -10.06
C ILE A 113 -4.81 10.55 -9.99
N SER A 114 -3.87 9.69 -9.59
CA SER A 114 -4.13 8.24 -9.46
C SER A 114 -5.28 7.95 -8.51
N VAL A 115 -5.40 8.71 -7.40
CA VAL A 115 -6.51 8.57 -6.45
C VAL A 115 -7.84 8.98 -7.07
N ILE A 116 -7.84 10.05 -7.88
CA ILE A 116 -9.05 10.51 -8.57
C ILE A 116 -9.51 9.50 -9.62
N LEU A 117 -8.57 8.99 -10.42
CA LEU A 117 -8.86 7.95 -11.42
C LEU A 117 -9.28 6.64 -10.79
N GLY A 118 -8.73 6.30 -9.62
CA GLY A 118 -9.12 5.11 -8.86
C GLY A 118 -10.62 5.06 -8.55
N ARG A 119 -11.27 6.22 -8.36
CA ARG A 119 -12.72 6.32 -8.14
C ARG A 119 -13.57 5.88 -9.33
N LEU A 120 -12.97 5.66 -10.49
CA LEU A 120 -13.68 5.07 -11.63
C LEU A 120 -14.19 3.64 -11.35
N GLU A 121 -13.65 2.94 -10.34
CA GLU A 121 -14.20 1.67 -9.86
C GLU A 121 -15.67 1.77 -9.40
N GLU A 122 -16.12 2.95 -8.96
CA GLU A 122 -17.51 3.19 -8.57
C GLU A 122 -18.47 3.19 -9.78
N LYS A 123 -17.96 3.51 -10.98
CA LYS A 123 -18.72 3.66 -12.21
C LYS A 123 -18.58 2.49 -13.17
N TYR A 124 -17.43 1.82 -13.14
CA TYR A 124 -17.06 0.74 -14.03
C TYR A 124 -16.90 -0.57 -13.26
N SER A 125 -17.09 -1.69 -13.96
CA SER A 125 -17.05 -3.03 -13.38
C SER A 125 -16.65 -4.04 -14.44
N PHE A 126 -16.51 -5.32 -14.07
CA PHE A 126 -16.22 -6.41 -14.98
C PHE A 126 -17.17 -6.47 -16.19
N ASN A 127 -18.46 -6.18 -15.99
CA ASN A 127 -19.46 -6.15 -17.07
C ASN A 127 -19.52 -4.81 -17.81
N ARG A 128 -18.77 -3.82 -17.36
CA ARG A 128 -18.68 -2.48 -17.94
C ARG A 128 -17.25 -1.98 -17.92
N GLU A 129 -16.40 -2.61 -18.74
CA GLU A 129 -14.98 -2.25 -18.82
C GLU A 129 -14.74 -0.83 -19.29
N ILE A 130 -13.58 -0.26 -18.88
CA ILE A 130 -13.06 0.98 -19.40
C ILE A 130 -12.40 0.71 -20.74
N ASN A 131 -13.02 1.13 -21.84
CA ASN A 131 -12.41 1.05 -23.16
C ASN A 131 -11.85 2.41 -23.61
N ASP A 132 -11.08 2.41 -24.70
CA ASP A 132 -10.38 3.60 -25.22
C ASP A 132 -11.32 4.78 -25.51
N THR A 133 -12.55 4.50 -25.97
CA THR A 133 -13.55 5.53 -26.23
C THR A 133 -14.14 6.09 -24.94
N ARG A 134 -14.37 5.22 -23.97
CA ARG A 134 -14.95 5.63 -22.67
C ARG A 134 -13.95 6.46 -21.87
N ILE A 135 -12.70 6.00 -21.76
CA ILE A 135 -11.70 6.73 -20.98
C ILE A 135 -11.44 8.15 -21.52
N LYS A 136 -11.37 8.31 -22.83
CA LYS A 136 -11.16 9.63 -23.45
C LYS A 136 -12.31 10.59 -23.21
N ARG A 137 -13.54 10.10 -23.03
CA ARG A 137 -14.74 10.89 -22.74
C ARG A 137 -15.08 10.96 -21.26
N GLU A 138 -14.27 10.29 -20.42
CA GLU A 138 -14.46 10.37 -18.98
C GLU A 138 -14.05 11.75 -18.48
N LYS A 139 -14.85 12.28 -17.55
CA LYS A 139 -14.54 13.53 -16.87
C LYS A 139 -14.01 13.23 -15.48
N ILE A 140 -12.97 13.95 -15.12
CA ILE A 140 -12.40 13.94 -13.78
C ILE A 140 -12.47 15.33 -13.18
N LEU A 141 -12.61 15.41 -11.87
CA LEU A 141 -12.55 16.65 -11.11
C LEU A 141 -11.11 16.91 -10.69
N LEU A 142 -10.58 18.07 -11.05
CA LEU A 142 -9.26 18.54 -10.63
C LEU A 142 -9.36 19.92 -9.99
N PRO A 143 -8.46 20.24 -9.04
CA PRO A 143 -8.32 21.61 -8.57
C PRO A 143 -7.99 22.54 -9.74
N ILE A 144 -8.59 23.74 -9.76
CA ILE A 144 -8.36 24.73 -10.80
C ILE A 144 -7.57 25.93 -10.29
N ASP A 145 -6.85 26.58 -11.20
CA ASP A 145 -6.23 27.87 -10.98
C ASP A 145 -7.21 29.03 -11.29
N LYS A 146 -6.73 30.27 -11.21
CA LYS A 146 -7.55 31.48 -11.45
C LYS A 146 -8.06 31.58 -12.89
N ASP A 147 -7.41 30.91 -13.82
CA ASP A 147 -7.73 30.91 -15.25
C ASP A 147 -8.62 29.72 -15.63
N GLY A 148 -8.98 28.88 -14.66
CA GLY A 148 -9.81 27.69 -14.84
C GLY A 148 -9.07 26.47 -15.37
N ASN A 149 -7.73 26.49 -15.41
CA ASN A 149 -6.91 25.36 -15.80
C ASN A 149 -6.59 24.44 -14.59
N PRO A 150 -6.18 23.17 -14.82
CA PRO A 150 -5.72 22.31 -13.74
C PRO A 150 -4.60 22.95 -12.93
N ASN A 151 -4.79 23.06 -11.61
CA ASN A 151 -3.82 23.66 -10.71
C ASN A 151 -2.76 22.62 -10.28
N TRP A 152 -1.78 22.42 -11.16
CA TRP A 152 -0.67 21.47 -10.95
C TRP A 152 0.12 21.77 -9.68
N PHE A 153 0.34 23.06 -9.39
CA PHE A 153 1.06 23.49 -8.19
C PHE A 153 0.32 23.10 -6.90
N TYR A 154 -1.00 23.24 -6.88
CA TYR A 154 -1.79 22.81 -5.74
C TYR A 154 -1.67 21.29 -5.51
N MET A 155 -1.85 20.50 -6.58
CA MET A 155 -1.77 19.03 -6.51
C MET A 155 -0.41 18.56 -6.01
N GLU A 156 0.66 19.18 -6.54
CA GLU A 156 2.04 18.87 -6.14
C GLU A 156 2.28 19.18 -4.65
N ASN A 157 1.91 20.36 -4.19
CA ASN A 157 2.10 20.76 -2.80
C ASN A 157 1.24 19.94 -1.85
N PHE A 158 0.04 19.57 -2.23
CA PHE A 158 -0.85 18.72 -1.44
C PHE A 158 -0.19 17.38 -1.12
N ILE A 159 0.35 16.70 -2.12
CA ILE A 159 1.05 15.42 -1.93
C ILE A 159 2.34 15.61 -1.14
N LYS A 160 3.16 16.63 -1.46
CA LYS A 160 4.39 16.93 -0.70
C LYS A 160 4.10 17.16 0.80
N ASN A 161 3.04 17.86 1.11
CA ASN A 161 2.64 18.11 2.50
C ASN A 161 2.25 16.81 3.23
N ILE A 162 1.51 15.92 2.55
CA ILE A 162 1.18 14.60 3.10
C ILE A 162 2.43 13.78 3.33
N GLU A 163 3.32 13.70 2.34
CA GLU A 163 4.57 12.95 2.44
C GLU A 163 5.44 13.48 3.59
N GLN A 164 5.65 14.79 3.68
CA GLN A 164 6.41 15.42 4.77
C GLN A 164 5.81 15.13 6.14
N LYS A 165 4.49 15.24 6.28
CA LYS A 165 3.80 14.92 7.52
C LYS A 165 3.99 13.44 7.92
N LYS A 166 3.88 12.52 6.97
CA LYS A 166 4.10 11.10 7.20
C LYS A 166 5.55 10.79 7.58
N ILE A 167 6.51 11.35 6.85
CA ILE A 167 7.94 11.22 7.14
C ILE A 167 8.25 11.75 8.56
N LYS A 168 7.73 12.94 8.91
CA LYS A 168 7.92 13.51 10.24
C LYS A 168 7.37 12.59 11.35
N ASN A 169 6.20 12.02 11.14
CA ASN A 169 5.59 11.09 12.10
C ASN A 169 6.44 9.82 12.27
N VAL A 170 6.96 9.26 11.16
CA VAL A 170 7.86 8.10 11.19
C VAL A 170 9.16 8.42 11.90
N LEU A 171 9.77 9.58 11.61
CA LEU A 171 11.00 10.02 12.27
C LEU A 171 10.79 10.20 13.78
N GLN A 172 9.70 10.84 14.21
CA GLN A 172 9.37 10.97 15.62
C GLN A 172 9.19 9.62 16.32
N TYR A 173 8.57 8.66 15.62
CA TYR A 173 8.44 7.30 16.12
C TYR A 173 9.81 6.63 16.26
N LEU A 174 10.65 6.70 15.23
CA LEU A 174 11.99 6.12 15.24
C LEU A 174 12.90 6.76 16.27
N ASP A 175 12.90 8.10 16.41
CA ASP A 175 13.70 8.81 17.41
C ASP A 175 13.37 8.33 18.82
N LYS A 176 12.09 8.13 19.13
CA LYS A 176 11.68 7.60 20.43
C LYS A 176 12.25 6.21 20.68
N TYR A 177 12.23 5.31 19.70
CA TYR A 177 12.74 3.96 19.85
C TYR A 177 14.27 3.90 19.82
N ILE A 178 14.91 4.68 18.95
CA ILE A 178 16.38 4.82 18.92
C ILE A 178 16.89 5.37 20.24
N TYR A 179 16.25 6.40 20.82
CA TYR A 179 16.64 6.95 22.12
C TYR A 179 16.53 5.90 23.23
N ILE A 180 15.42 5.15 23.27
CA ILE A 180 15.22 4.05 24.24
C ILE A 180 16.29 2.96 24.03
N TYR A 181 16.55 2.57 22.78
CA TYR A 181 17.54 1.56 22.47
C TYR A 181 18.96 2.00 22.84
N ILE A 182 19.35 3.21 22.46
CA ILE A 182 20.67 3.80 22.81
C ILE A 182 20.79 3.97 24.33
N TYR A 183 19.74 4.44 25.00
CA TYR A 183 19.74 4.62 26.45
C TYR A 183 19.94 3.28 27.18
N ILE A 184 19.25 2.24 26.75
CA ILE A 184 19.39 0.89 27.31
C ILE A 184 20.79 0.32 27.00
N MET A 185 21.25 0.42 25.74
CA MET A 185 22.53 -0.17 25.31
C MET A 185 23.73 0.57 25.90
N TYR A 186 23.75 1.92 25.92
CA TYR A 186 24.92 2.69 26.35
C TYR A 186 25.02 2.87 27.87
N ASN A 187 23.92 2.99 28.58
CA ASN A 187 23.96 3.34 30.00
C ASN A 187 23.85 2.16 30.96
N HIS A 188 23.43 1.00 30.51
CA HIS A 188 23.09 -0.10 31.42
C HIS A 188 23.77 -1.42 31.15
N PHE A 189 24.19 -1.73 29.92
CA PHE A 189 24.76 -3.04 29.61
C PHE A 189 26.15 -3.26 30.20
N ASP A 190 27.05 -2.27 30.14
CA ASP A 190 28.42 -2.39 30.64
C ASP A 190 28.58 -2.15 32.15
N LYS A 191 27.56 -1.60 32.80
CA LYS A 191 27.62 -1.24 34.23
C LYS A 191 26.67 -2.04 35.12
N ALA A 192 25.85 -2.89 34.52
CA ALA A 192 24.89 -3.70 35.26
C ALA A 192 25.54 -4.95 35.85
N ASN A 193 25.24 -5.27 37.10
CA ASN A 193 25.54 -6.57 37.66
C ASN A 193 24.56 -7.61 37.10
N TRP A 194 25.02 -8.40 36.15
CA TRP A 194 24.19 -9.46 35.53
C TRP A 194 24.07 -10.65 36.49
N LYS A 195 22.85 -11.17 36.55
CA LYS A 195 22.52 -12.39 37.29
C LYS A 195 21.57 -13.23 36.46
N GLU A 196 21.75 -14.53 36.52
CA GLU A 196 20.84 -15.49 35.90
C GLU A 196 19.54 -15.60 36.68
N PHE A 197 18.43 -15.64 35.97
CA PHE A 197 17.09 -15.88 36.51
C PHE A 197 16.36 -16.89 35.63
N PHE A 198 15.52 -17.70 36.21
CA PHE A 198 14.53 -18.46 35.44
C PHE A 198 13.47 -17.51 34.90
N LEU A 199 12.97 -17.78 33.70
CA LEU A 199 11.87 -16.96 33.13
C LEU A 199 10.64 -16.92 34.03
N SER A 200 10.36 -18.03 34.70
CA SER A 200 9.27 -18.13 35.70
C SER A 200 9.44 -17.21 36.91
N ASP A 201 10.67 -16.73 37.20
CA ASP A 201 10.95 -15.84 38.32
C ASP A 201 10.65 -14.38 38.00
N ILE A 202 10.62 -14.04 36.70
CA ILE A 202 10.51 -12.67 36.21
C ILE A 202 9.24 -12.40 35.38
N CYS A 203 8.58 -13.43 34.90
CA CYS A 203 7.33 -13.28 34.13
C CYS A 203 6.39 -14.47 34.32
N ASN A 204 5.10 -14.24 34.12
CA ASN A 204 4.11 -15.30 34.03
C ASN A 204 4.16 -15.91 32.63
N ILE A 205 4.32 -17.22 32.54
CA ILE A 205 4.38 -17.96 31.27
C ILE A 205 3.06 -18.66 31.06
N ASN A 206 2.35 -18.30 30.00
CA ASN A 206 1.09 -18.88 29.60
C ASN A 206 1.16 -19.42 28.17
N SER A 207 0.49 -20.53 27.92
CA SER A 207 0.33 -21.06 26.57
C SER A 207 -0.97 -20.58 25.95
N GLY A 208 -0.94 -20.22 24.67
CA GLY A 208 -2.14 -19.90 23.91
C GLY A 208 -3.06 -21.13 23.71
N ILE A 209 -4.33 -20.87 23.49
CA ILE A 209 -5.32 -21.88 23.11
C ILE A 209 -5.37 -22.00 21.61
N ARG A 210 -5.14 -23.20 21.08
CA ARG A 210 -5.13 -23.45 19.65
C ARG A 210 -6.46 -23.06 19.00
N LEU A 211 -6.42 -22.12 18.06
CA LEU A 211 -7.53 -21.71 17.22
C LEU A 211 -7.22 -22.09 15.77
N THR A 212 -8.02 -22.98 15.18
CA THR A 212 -7.85 -23.39 13.78
C THR A 212 -8.55 -22.41 12.83
N LYS A 213 -8.09 -22.31 11.59
CA LYS A 213 -8.71 -21.44 10.58
C LYS A 213 -10.22 -21.65 10.41
N SER A 214 -10.68 -22.91 10.54
CA SER A 214 -12.11 -23.25 10.43
C SER A 214 -12.95 -22.74 11.61
N ASN A 215 -12.34 -22.42 12.74
CA ASN A 215 -13.00 -21.95 13.95
C ASN A 215 -12.81 -20.45 14.18
N MET A 216 -12.03 -19.78 13.33
CA MET A 216 -11.86 -18.33 13.38
C MET A 216 -13.15 -17.63 12.97
N GLN A 217 -13.52 -16.63 13.74
CA GLN A 217 -14.61 -15.69 13.42
C GLN A 217 -13.99 -14.33 13.10
N ASP A 218 -14.34 -13.77 11.97
CA ASP A 218 -13.80 -12.48 11.55
C ASP A 218 -14.08 -11.38 12.57
N GLY A 219 -13.08 -10.54 12.82
CA GLY A 219 -13.17 -9.48 13.82
C GLY A 219 -12.03 -8.49 13.76
N ASN A 220 -11.82 -7.75 14.85
CA ASN A 220 -10.83 -6.68 14.92
C ASN A 220 -9.69 -6.94 15.93
N ILE A 221 -9.68 -8.09 16.58
CA ILE A 221 -8.64 -8.42 17.57
C ILE A 221 -7.53 -9.18 16.84
N PRO A 222 -6.26 -8.72 16.90
CA PRO A 222 -5.15 -9.43 16.30
C PRO A 222 -5.03 -10.85 16.84
N PHE A 223 -4.94 -11.83 15.95
CA PHE A 223 -4.61 -13.22 16.25
C PHE A 223 -3.12 -13.46 15.99
N ILE A 224 -2.42 -13.84 17.06
CA ILE A 224 -0.99 -14.07 17.06
C ILE A 224 -0.72 -15.53 16.69
N GLY A 225 0.09 -15.74 15.66
CA GLY A 225 0.50 -17.05 15.17
C GLY A 225 2.02 -17.16 15.15
N ALA A 226 2.54 -18.37 14.90
CA ALA A 226 3.97 -18.62 14.87
C ALA A 226 4.58 -18.26 13.50
N THR A 227 4.84 -16.99 13.25
CA THR A 227 5.47 -16.44 12.04
C THR A 227 6.58 -15.47 12.40
N ASP A 228 7.43 -15.11 11.46
CA ASP A 228 8.52 -14.12 11.60
C ASP A 228 8.14 -12.74 11.02
N SER A 229 6.89 -12.57 10.59
CA SER A 229 6.43 -11.39 9.88
C SER A 229 5.21 -10.75 10.55
N ASN A 230 4.96 -9.47 10.28
CA ASN A 230 3.82 -8.71 10.77
C ASN A 230 3.63 -8.73 12.30
N ASN A 231 4.72 -8.77 13.10
CA ASN A 231 4.64 -8.95 14.55
C ASN A 231 3.81 -10.17 14.95
N ASP A 232 3.99 -11.31 14.31
CA ASP A 232 3.21 -12.55 14.51
C ASP A 232 1.70 -12.43 14.21
N ILE A 233 1.21 -11.29 13.72
CA ILE A 233 -0.21 -11.15 13.41
C ILE A 233 -0.54 -11.91 12.12
N THR A 234 -1.28 -12.99 12.26
CA THR A 234 -1.67 -13.85 11.12
C THR A 234 -3.11 -13.65 10.68
N ASN A 235 -3.97 -13.07 11.54
CA ASN A 235 -5.36 -12.77 11.22
C ASN A 235 -5.94 -11.74 12.21
N PHE A 236 -7.21 -11.34 11.99
CA PHE A 236 -8.01 -10.57 12.94
C PHE A 236 -9.29 -11.34 13.25
N VAL A 237 -9.58 -11.52 14.55
CA VAL A 237 -10.68 -12.38 15.01
C VAL A 237 -11.59 -11.69 16.03
N SER A 238 -12.78 -12.27 16.24
CA SER A 238 -13.74 -11.88 17.28
C SER A 238 -14.02 -13.00 18.30
N ASN A 239 -13.27 -14.10 18.22
CA ASN A 239 -13.44 -15.23 19.15
C ASN A 239 -13.25 -14.80 20.59
N THR A 240 -14.17 -15.23 21.49
CA THR A 240 -14.15 -14.93 22.93
C THR A 240 -13.71 -16.09 23.80
N ASN A 241 -13.69 -17.31 23.25
CA ASN A 241 -13.36 -18.56 23.96
C ASN A 241 -11.90 -19.00 23.75
N VAL A 242 -10.99 -18.04 23.60
CA VAL A 242 -9.57 -18.23 23.32
C VAL A 242 -8.74 -17.43 24.33
N SER A 243 -7.42 -17.63 24.34
CA SER A 243 -6.52 -16.87 25.20
C SER A 243 -6.47 -15.41 24.74
N HIS A 244 -6.86 -14.50 25.62
CA HIS A 244 -6.76 -13.06 25.43
C HIS A 244 -5.73 -12.48 26.40
N ASP A 245 -4.86 -11.63 25.90
CA ASP A 245 -3.95 -10.86 26.74
C ASP A 245 -3.56 -9.53 26.08
N LYS A 246 -2.88 -8.67 26.82
CA LYS A 246 -2.32 -7.39 26.36
C LYS A 246 -1.04 -7.09 27.10
N ASN A 247 -0.19 -6.26 26.51
CA ASN A 247 1.09 -5.87 27.09
C ASN A 247 1.96 -7.10 27.40
N VAL A 248 2.07 -8.00 26.42
CA VAL A 248 2.76 -9.29 26.57
C VAL A 248 3.87 -9.44 25.53
N LEU A 249 4.84 -10.29 25.84
CA LEU A 249 5.85 -10.77 24.89
C LEU A 249 5.42 -12.14 24.38
N GLY A 250 5.07 -12.22 23.10
CA GLY A 250 4.83 -13.47 22.41
C GLY A 250 6.18 -14.15 22.08
N VAL A 251 6.30 -15.45 22.33
CA VAL A 251 7.47 -16.25 21.98
C VAL A 251 7.05 -17.49 21.21
N ASN A 252 7.55 -17.62 20.00
CA ASN A 252 7.25 -18.74 19.13
C ASN A 252 8.01 -20.00 19.56
N TYR A 253 7.31 -21.06 19.89
CA TYR A 253 7.91 -22.37 20.22
C TYR A 253 7.85 -23.38 19.06
N ASN A 254 7.16 -23.03 17.97
CA ASN A 254 7.10 -23.79 16.71
C ASN A 254 7.06 -22.80 15.52
N GLY A 255 7.11 -23.31 14.30
CA GLY A 255 7.20 -22.44 13.12
C GLY A 255 8.52 -21.68 13.11
N SER A 256 8.47 -20.35 13.17
CA SER A 256 9.64 -19.48 13.34
C SER A 256 10.10 -19.50 14.81
N VAL A 257 10.77 -20.56 15.21
CA VAL A 257 11.17 -20.80 16.61
C VAL A 257 12.09 -19.71 17.13
N VAL A 258 11.85 -19.25 18.37
CA VAL A 258 12.60 -18.20 19.10
C VAL A 258 12.29 -16.78 18.63
N GLU A 259 11.59 -16.58 17.53
CA GLU A 259 11.08 -15.25 17.21
C GLU A 259 10.16 -14.77 18.33
N ASN A 260 10.30 -13.50 18.70
CA ASN A 260 9.56 -12.91 19.79
C ASN A 260 9.15 -11.47 19.46
N PHE A 261 7.90 -11.13 19.78
CA PHE A 261 7.34 -9.83 19.50
C PHE A 261 6.56 -9.29 20.70
N TYR A 262 6.75 -8.01 20.97
CA TYR A 262 6.00 -7.33 22.01
C TYR A 262 4.64 -6.84 21.50
N HIS A 263 3.57 -7.23 22.18
CA HIS A 263 2.20 -6.84 21.86
C HIS A 263 1.63 -5.92 22.93
N PRO A 264 1.69 -4.57 22.71
CA PRO A 264 1.14 -3.60 23.67
C PRO A 264 -0.37 -3.50 23.64
N TYR A 265 -1.01 -4.10 22.64
CA TYR A 265 -2.44 -4.11 22.38
C TYR A 265 -3.09 -5.41 22.85
N SER A 266 -4.42 -5.42 22.96
CA SER A 266 -5.17 -6.66 23.21
C SER A 266 -5.08 -7.59 22.00
N CYS A 267 -4.70 -8.82 22.23
CA CYS A 267 -4.51 -9.85 21.20
C CYS A 267 -4.97 -11.22 21.67
N VAL A 268 -5.11 -12.15 20.73
CA VAL A 268 -5.51 -13.54 20.92
C VAL A 268 -4.36 -14.43 20.49
N PHE A 269 -4.11 -15.51 21.25
CA PHE A 269 -3.04 -16.49 20.99
C PHE A 269 -3.59 -17.86 20.68
#